data_8b9d90936c69e9e42754271fff57526c
#
_entry.id   8b9d90936c69e9e42754271fff57526c
#
_cell.length_a   1.000
_cell.length_b   1.000
_cell.length_c   1.000
_cell.angle_alpha   90.00
_cell.angle_beta   90.00
_cell.angle_gamma   90.00
#
_symmetry.space_group_name_H-M   'P 1'
#
loop_
_entity.id
_entity.type
_entity.pdbx_description
1 polymer ?
#
loop_
_entity_poly.entity_id
_entity_poly.type
_entity_poly.pdbx_seq_one_letter_code
_entity_poly.pdbx_strand_id
1 'polypeptide(L)' 'MKKEFICVKPKSTVAKDRFLSEMRQLHSCVVNDRNDGLAFVESISGKYSFCLNEYSDDHWEVIR' A
#
# COMPACT_ATOMS: atom_id res chain seq x y z
N MET A 1 -5.86 12.82 16.16
CA MET A 1 -5.28 13.00 14.83
C MET A 1 -6.01 12.15 13.82
N LYS A 2 -6.27 12.71 12.66
CA LYS A 2 -6.90 11.95 11.60
C LYS A 2 -5.87 11.05 10.93
N LYS A 3 -6.20 9.78 10.81
CA LYS A 3 -5.42 8.87 10.00
C LYS A 3 -5.92 8.94 8.56
N GLU A 4 -4.99 8.88 7.64
CA GLU A 4 -5.32 8.86 6.22
C GLU A 4 -5.32 7.43 5.72
N PHE A 5 -6.27 7.11 4.85
CA PHE A 5 -6.39 5.80 4.25
C PHE A 5 -6.24 5.94 2.74
N ILE A 6 -5.54 4.98 2.14
CA ILE A 6 -5.47 4.88 0.68
C ILE A 6 -5.80 3.45 0.29
N CYS A 7 -6.37 3.30 -0.90
CA CYS A 7 -6.62 1.99 -1.48
C CYS A 7 -5.48 1.65 -2.41
N VAL A 8 -4.92 0.46 -2.27
CA VAL A 8 -3.82 0.01 -3.12
C VAL A 8 -4.12 -1.37 -3.66
N LYS A 9 -3.51 -1.67 -4.80
CA LYS A 9 -3.64 -2.97 -5.44
C LYS A 9 -2.26 -3.39 -5.91
N PRO A 10 -1.84 -4.63 -5.63
CA PRO A 10 -0.57 -5.12 -6.14
C PRO A 10 -0.64 -5.29 -7.65
N LYS A 11 0.37 -4.82 -8.37
CA LYS A 11 0.39 -4.94 -9.82
C LYS A 11 1.55 -5.77 -10.36
N SER A 12 2.59 -5.99 -9.56
CA SER A 12 3.70 -6.85 -9.98
C SER A 12 3.55 -8.23 -9.37
N THR A 13 4.19 -9.21 -9.99
CA THR A 13 4.23 -10.56 -9.45
C THR A 13 4.89 -10.59 -8.07
N VAL A 14 5.94 -9.80 -7.90
CA VAL A 14 6.64 -9.70 -6.63
C VAL A 14 5.72 -9.21 -5.52
N ALA A 15 4.96 -8.15 -5.80
CA ALA A 15 4.03 -7.61 -4.81
C ALA A 15 2.91 -8.60 -4.49
N LYS A 16 2.41 -9.30 -5.50
CA LYS A 16 1.36 -10.29 -5.31
C LYS A 16 1.82 -11.48 -4.47
N ASP A 17 3.06 -11.91 -4.68
CA ASP A 17 3.61 -13.05 -3.96
C ASP A 17 3.98 -12.69 -2.52
N ARG A 18 4.45 -11.46 -2.31
CA ARG A 18 4.88 -11.00 -0.99
C ARG A 18 3.73 -10.96 0.01
N PHE A 19 2.55 -10.58 -0.45
CA PHE A 19 1.37 -10.48 0.41
C PHE A 19 0.34 -11.49 -0.07
N LEU A 20 0.41 -12.67 0.47
CA LEU A 20 -0.35 -13.82 -0.02
C LEU A 20 -1.85 -13.53 -0.17
N SER A 21 -2.70 -14.11 0.60
CA SER A 21 -4.13 -14.04 0.33
C SER A 21 -4.75 -12.68 0.65
N GLU A 22 -4.27 -12.00 1.68
CA GLU A 22 -4.92 -10.80 2.18
C GLU A 22 -4.79 -9.59 1.25
N MET A 23 -3.64 -9.42 0.60
CA MET A 23 -3.36 -8.22 -0.16
C MET A 23 -3.23 -8.46 -1.67
N ARG A 24 -3.81 -9.53 -2.16
CA ARG A 24 -3.83 -9.78 -3.60
C ARG A 24 -4.84 -8.92 -4.35
N GLN A 25 -5.80 -8.40 -3.63
CA GLN A 25 -6.86 -7.57 -4.20
C GLN A 25 -6.73 -6.15 -3.68
N LEU A 26 -7.70 -5.33 -4.04
CA LEU A 26 -7.77 -3.97 -3.57
C LEU A 26 -7.85 -3.93 -2.05
N HIS A 27 -6.96 -3.17 -1.43
CA HIS A 27 -6.91 -3.03 0.01
C HIS A 27 -6.87 -1.59 0.44
N SER A 28 -7.55 -1.30 1.55
CA SER A 28 -7.38 -0.04 2.23
C SER A 28 -6.21 -0.16 3.20
N CYS A 29 -5.32 0.83 3.16
CA CYS A 29 -4.17 0.89 4.04
C CYS A 29 -4.14 2.20 4.78
N VAL A 30 -3.53 2.19 5.96
CA VAL A 30 -3.33 3.39 6.75
C VAL A 30 -2.00 4.02 6.34
N VAL A 31 -2.02 5.31 6.05
CA VAL A 31 -0.79 6.04 5.75
C VAL A 31 -0.19 6.54 7.05
N ASN A 32 0.99 6.04 7.39
CA ASN A 32 1.69 6.43 8.60
C ASN A 32 2.57 7.64 8.40
N ASP A 33 3.15 7.79 7.21
CA ASP A 33 4.05 8.90 6.93
C ASP A 33 4.17 9.10 5.43
N ARG A 34 4.61 10.30 5.04
CA ARG A 34 4.86 10.65 3.65
C ARG A 34 6.13 11.45 3.54
N ASN A 35 6.88 11.21 2.47
CA ASN A 35 8.09 11.97 2.19
C ASN A 35 8.36 11.94 0.68
N ASP A 36 8.22 13.09 0.02
CA ASP A 36 8.51 13.26 -1.41
C ASP A 36 7.82 12.23 -2.31
N GLY A 37 6.52 12.04 -2.09
CA GLY A 37 5.75 11.09 -2.89
C GLY A 37 5.81 9.67 -2.39
N LEU A 38 6.74 9.35 -1.49
CA LEU A 38 6.78 8.05 -0.84
C LEU A 38 5.80 8.03 0.32
N ALA A 39 4.96 7.03 0.34
CA ALA A 39 4.03 6.82 1.43
C ALA A 39 4.42 5.56 2.19
N PHE A 40 4.51 5.68 3.51
CA PHE A 40 4.76 4.55 4.39
C PHE A 40 3.42 4.12 4.94
N VAL A 41 3.00 2.93 4.54
CA VAL A 41 1.65 2.45 4.79
C VAL A 41 1.68 1.12 5.52
N GLU A 42 0.59 0.81 6.19
CA GLU A 42 0.41 -0.52 6.77
C GLU A 42 -1.01 -0.98 6.52
N SER A 43 -1.20 -2.29 6.48
CA SER A 43 -2.53 -2.87 6.34
C SER A 43 -3.36 -2.54 7.58
N ILE A 44 -4.69 -2.56 7.41
CA ILE A 44 -5.59 -2.26 8.51
C ILE A 44 -5.39 -3.24 9.67
N SER A 45 -5.06 -4.50 9.36
CA SER A 45 -4.77 -5.50 10.38
C SER A 45 -3.45 -5.27 11.10
N GLY A 46 -2.57 -4.44 10.55
CA GLY A 46 -1.24 -4.20 11.10
C GLY A 46 -0.22 -5.27 10.81
N LYS A 47 -0.59 -6.29 10.04
CA LYS A 47 0.30 -7.40 9.72
C LYS A 47 1.37 -7.05 8.71
N TYR A 48 1.07 -6.15 7.80
CA TYR A 48 1.98 -5.79 6.72
C TYR A 48 2.24 -4.31 6.75
N SER A 49 3.49 -3.95 6.56
CA SER A 49 3.86 -2.55 6.37
C SER A 49 4.85 -2.47 5.22
N PHE A 50 4.71 -1.44 4.42
CA PHE A 50 5.56 -1.26 3.26
C PHE A 50 5.53 0.20 2.84
N CYS A 51 6.39 0.55 1.89
CA CYS A 51 6.36 1.88 1.31
C CYS A 51 6.10 1.79 -0.18
N LEU A 52 5.47 2.80 -0.72
CA LEU A 52 5.19 2.88 -2.14
C LEU A 52 5.29 4.34 -2.60
N ASN A 53 5.46 4.53 -3.90
CA ASN A 53 5.43 5.86 -4.49
C ASN A 53 4.01 6.14 -4.96
N GLU A 54 3.38 7.17 -4.40
CA GLU A 54 1.98 7.48 -4.70
C GLU A 54 1.76 7.93 -6.13
N TYR A 55 2.80 8.40 -6.80
CA TYR A 55 2.67 8.90 -8.16
C TYR A 55 2.98 7.84 -9.20
N SER A 56 4.00 7.04 -8.95
CA SER A 56 4.40 6.02 -9.91
C SER A 56 5.19 4.93 -9.18
N ASP A 57 4.59 3.79 -8.98
CA ASP A 57 5.23 2.67 -8.30
C ASP A 57 5.20 1.44 -9.20
N ASP A 58 6.29 0.67 -9.17
CA ASP A 58 6.41 -0.53 -10.00
C ASP A 58 5.60 -1.70 -9.44
N HIS A 59 5.32 -1.70 -8.17
CA HIS A 59 4.71 -2.84 -7.48
C HIS A 59 3.28 -2.59 -7.04
N TRP A 60 2.92 -1.35 -6.80
CA TRP A 60 1.62 -1.02 -6.23
C TRP A 60 0.91 0.05 -7.06
N GLU A 61 -0.38 -0.13 -7.20
CA GLU A 61 -1.24 0.86 -7.84
C GLU A 61 -2.11 1.50 -6.77
N VAL A 62 -2.08 2.83 -6.70
CA VAL A 62 -2.96 3.57 -5.80
C VAL A 62 -4.25 3.85 -6.53
N ILE A 63 -5.36 3.40 -5.96
CA ILE A 63 -6.68 3.56 -6.54
C ILE A 63 -7.32 4.79 -5.92
N ARG A 64 -7.67 5.74 -6.76
CA ARG A 64 -8.27 7.01 -6.33
C ARG A 64 -9.72 7.13 -6.74
#